data_0d09df69333cc570326d006dadef38cf
#
_entry.id   0d09df69333cc570326d006dadef38cf
#
_cell.length_a   1.000
_cell.length_b   1.000
_cell.length_c   1.000
_cell.angle_alpha   90.00
_cell.angle_beta   90.00
_cell.angle_gamma   90.00
#
_symmetry.space_group_name_H-M   'P 1'
#
loop_
_entity.id
_entity.type
_entity.pdbx_description
1 polymer ?
#
loop_
_entity_poly.entity_id
_entity_poly.type
_entity_poly.pdbx_seq_one_letter_code
_entity_poly.pdbx_strand_id
1 'polypeptide(L)'
;MHNDKDKLVNIAELNAIKAEILLMHKQLFSDDISETKNRLWVFKHKLNDHETFNDFGFLVSIKISEYEAIVKEYDSNVGNKLLKLVSDYMIGYMKDQHLNYEIVRYAEDNFLIFMYGLNEEEVEEQVVNMQKGMSNYTFKHRNKVFRLIFYSAVMQYIKNESFSSVLDQLDEKIFLNKT
;
A
#
# COMPACT_ATOMS: atom_id res chain seq x y z
N MET A 1 -3.75 -12.80 50.50
CA MET A 1 -2.62 -13.06 49.59
C MET A 1 -2.95 -13.92 48.37
N HIS A 2 -4.14 -14.53 48.26
CA HIS A 2 -4.53 -15.36 47.10
C HIS A 2 -5.03 -14.53 45.88
N ASN A 3 -5.51 -13.32 46.12
CA ASN A 3 -6.19 -12.49 45.09
C ASN A 3 -5.24 -11.74 44.12
N ASP A 4 -3.97 -11.53 44.48
CA ASP A 4 -3.03 -10.79 43.60
C ASP A 4 -2.32 -11.69 42.58
N LYS A 5 -2.10 -12.97 42.90
CA LYS A 5 -1.53 -13.94 41.96
C LYS A 5 -2.51 -14.26 40.83
N ASP A 6 -3.79 -14.43 41.15
CA ASP A 6 -4.83 -14.71 40.15
C ASP A 6 -5.06 -13.52 39.22
N LYS A 7 -4.95 -12.29 39.73
CA LYS A 7 -4.98 -11.07 38.89
C LYS A 7 -3.77 -10.95 37.96
N LEU A 8 -2.58 -11.29 38.43
CA LEU A 8 -1.35 -11.25 37.63
C LEU A 8 -1.35 -12.31 36.51
N VAL A 9 -1.83 -13.52 36.80
CA VAL A 9 -2.01 -14.58 35.78
C VAL A 9 -3.02 -14.13 34.75
N ASN A 10 -4.16 -13.56 35.14
CA ASN A 10 -5.19 -13.07 34.21
C ASN A 10 -4.70 -11.93 33.31
N ILE A 11 -3.84 -11.03 33.80
CA ILE A 11 -3.25 -9.97 32.99
C ILE A 11 -2.25 -10.54 31.97
N ALA A 12 -1.45 -11.53 32.35
CA ALA A 12 -0.51 -12.19 31.45
C ALA A 12 -1.22 -12.94 30.32
N GLU A 13 -2.27 -13.69 30.66
CA GLU A 13 -3.11 -14.37 29.67
C GLU A 13 -3.81 -13.40 28.72
N LEU A 14 -4.36 -12.30 29.24
CA LEU A 14 -4.97 -11.26 28.43
C LEU A 14 -3.97 -10.62 27.45
N ASN A 15 -2.74 -10.37 27.89
CA ASN A 15 -1.70 -9.83 27.04
C ASN A 15 -1.25 -10.83 25.96
N ALA A 16 -1.18 -12.12 26.30
CA ALA A 16 -0.88 -13.18 25.34
C ALA A 16 -1.96 -13.27 24.25
N ILE A 17 -3.24 -13.27 24.65
CA ILE A 17 -4.37 -13.27 23.71
C ILE A 17 -4.35 -12.03 22.81
N LYS A 18 -4.09 -10.84 23.37
CA LYS A 18 -3.96 -9.62 22.57
C LYS A 18 -2.83 -9.70 21.55
N ALA A 19 -1.68 -10.23 21.95
CA ALA A 19 -0.54 -10.42 21.05
C ALA A 19 -0.87 -11.40 19.91
N GLU A 20 -1.57 -12.49 20.21
CA GLU A 20 -2.03 -13.45 19.21
C GLU A 20 -3.03 -12.84 18.22
N ILE A 21 -4.01 -12.09 18.72
CA ILE A 21 -4.98 -11.36 17.86
C ILE A 21 -4.24 -10.38 16.95
N LEU A 22 -3.27 -9.62 17.46
CA LEU A 22 -2.49 -8.69 16.64
C LEU A 22 -1.68 -9.42 15.57
N LEU A 23 -1.10 -10.57 15.90
CA LEU A 23 -0.36 -11.40 14.95
C LEU A 23 -1.28 -11.94 13.86
N MET A 24 -2.42 -12.51 14.23
CA MET A 24 -3.44 -12.99 13.28
C MET A 24 -3.93 -11.86 12.38
N HIS A 25 -4.21 -10.68 12.95
CA HIS A 25 -4.62 -9.51 12.18
C HIS A 25 -3.55 -9.10 11.17
N LYS A 26 -2.28 -9.07 11.59
CA LYS A 26 -1.16 -8.79 10.70
C LYS A 26 -1.07 -9.81 9.57
N GLN A 27 -1.13 -11.11 9.88
CA GLN A 27 -1.09 -12.18 8.87
C GLN A 27 -2.25 -12.10 7.88
N LEU A 28 -3.46 -11.76 8.36
CA LEU A 28 -4.65 -11.69 7.50
C LEU A 28 -4.64 -10.49 6.56
N PHE A 29 -4.13 -9.34 7.00
CA PHE A 29 -4.28 -8.06 6.31
C PHE A 29 -2.98 -7.47 5.75
N SER A 30 -1.85 -8.18 5.85
CA SER A 30 -0.58 -7.75 5.25
C SER A 30 -0.25 -8.58 4.00
N ASP A 31 0.48 -7.97 3.09
CA ASP A 31 1.13 -8.66 1.98
C ASP A 31 2.52 -9.11 2.42
N ASP A 32 2.83 -10.39 2.25
CA ASP A 32 4.06 -11.01 2.78
C ASP A 32 5.34 -10.52 2.06
N ILE A 33 5.22 -9.98 0.85
CA ILE A 33 6.36 -9.54 0.05
C ILE A 33 6.66 -8.08 0.33
N SER A 34 5.66 -7.22 0.18
CA SER A 34 5.81 -5.77 0.31
C SER A 34 5.73 -5.28 1.76
N GLU A 35 5.23 -6.12 2.68
CA GLU A 35 4.93 -5.78 4.07
C GLU A 35 3.93 -4.61 4.22
N THR A 36 3.29 -4.21 3.14
CA THR A 36 2.17 -3.28 3.15
C THR A 36 0.87 -4.01 3.47
N LYS A 37 -0.23 -3.30 3.51
CA LYS A 37 -1.54 -3.94 3.60
C LYS A 37 -1.84 -4.70 2.30
N ASN A 38 -2.69 -5.71 2.37
CA ASN A 38 -3.15 -6.47 1.21
C ASN A 38 -4.55 -6.02 0.75
N ARG A 39 -4.99 -6.56 -0.39
CA ARG A 39 -6.31 -6.27 -0.96
C ARG A 39 -7.46 -6.53 0.01
N LEU A 40 -7.40 -7.60 0.83
CA LEU A 40 -8.45 -7.93 1.79
C LEU A 40 -8.65 -6.83 2.82
N TRP A 41 -7.56 -6.13 3.21
CA TRP A 41 -7.65 -5.00 4.12
C TRP A 41 -8.57 -3.89 3.58
N VAL A 42 -8.53 -3.58 2.27
CA VAL A 42 -9.40 -2.58 1.65
C VAL A 42 -10.86 -2.93 1.86
N PHE A 43 -11.26 -4.15 1.50
CA PHE A 43 -12.64 -4.62 1.63
C PHE A 43 -13.14 -4.63 3.06
N LYS A 44 -12.27 -4.86 4.04
CA LYS A 44 -12.66 -4.95 5.46
C LYS A 44 -12.63 -3.62 6.21
N HIS A 45 -11.79 -2.68 5.79
CA HIS A 45 -11.56 -1.46 6.56
C HIS A 45 -11.97 -0.18 5.83
N LYS A 46 -12.02 -0.21 4.49
CA LYS A 46 -12.32 0.97 3.69
C LYS A 46 -13.70 0.95 3.05
N LEU A 47 -14.27 -0.23 2.86
CA LEU A 47 -15.54 -0.43 2.17
C LEU A 47 -16.62 -0.97 3.10
N ASN A 48 -17.87 -0.69 2.77
CA ASN A 48 -19.04 -1.33 3.36
C ASN A 48 -19.48 -2.57 2.55
N ASP A 49 -20.56 -3.21 2.97
CA ASP A 49 -21.09 -4.43 2.32
C ASP A 49 -21.57 -4.21 0.87
N HIS A 50 -21.73 -2.96 0.44
CA HIS A 50 -22.05 -2.58 -0.94
C HIS A 50 -20.83 -2.18 -1.76
N GLU A 51 -19.62 -2.44 -1.27
CA GLU A 51 -18.35 -2.07 -1.89
C GLU A 51 -18.23 -0.56 -2.20
N THR A 52 -18.84 0.28 -1.34
CA THR A 52 -18.68 1.72 -1.37
C THR A 52 -17.83 2.20 -0.19
N PHE A 53 -17.15 3.33 -0.35
CA PHE A 53 -16.26 3.87 0.68
C PHE A 53 -17.00 4.22 1.98
N ASN A 54 -16.39 3.91 3.12
CA ASN A 54 -16.89 4.26 4.46
C ASN A 54 -16.55 5.69 4.88
N ASP A 55 -15.55 6.29 4.27
CA ASP A 55 -14.98 7.60 4.58
C ASP A 55 -14.70 8.40 3.31
N PHE A 56 -13.86 9.43 3.42
CA PHE A 56 -13.42 10.27 2.32
C PHE A 56 -11.91 10.50 2.38
N GLY A 57 -11.31 10.82 1.26
CA GLY A 57 -9.88 11.09 1.15
C GLY A 57 -9.42 11.09 -0.29
N PHE A 58 -8.14 10.84 -0.48
CA PHE A 58 -7.55 10.66 -1.80
C PHE A 58 -7.05 9.23 -1.95
N LEU A 59 -7.31 8.65 -3.11
CA LEU A 59 -6.78 7.36 -3.52
C LEU A 59 -5.76 7.59 -4.64
N VAL A 60 -4.54 7.14 -4.39
CA VAL A 60 -3.44 7.18 -5.35
C VAL A 60 -3.18 5.77 -5.85
N SER A 61 -3.17 5.57 -7.15
CA SER A 61 -2.71 4.33 -7.78
C SER A 61 -1.27 4.52 -8.28
N ILE A 62 -0.38 3.60 -7.91
CA ILE A 62 1.02 3.55 -8.40
C ILE A 62 1.26 2.21 -9.05
N LYS A 63 1.57 2.23 -10.33
CA LYS A 63 1.82 1.06 -11.14
C LYS A 63 3.28 0.99 -11.58
N ILE A 64 3.91 -0.18 -11.38
CA ILE A 64 5.27 -0.42 -11.82
C ILE A 64 5.24 -0.81 -13.30
N SER A 65 5.88 0.01 -14.15
CA SER A 65 5.98 -0.30 -15.58
C SER A 65 6.83 -1.56 -15.80
N GLU A 66 6.42 -2.36 -16.79
CA GLU A 66 7.16 -3.55 -17.24
C GLU A 66 7.41 -4.63 -16.18
N TYR A 67 6.67 -4.60 -15.04
CA TYR A 67 6.84 -5.57 -13.97
C TYR A 67 6.72 -7.03 -14.47
N GLU A 68 5.68 -7.32 -15.25
CA GLU A 68 5.48 -8.66 -15.83
C GLU A 68 6.65 -9.09 -16.74
N ALA A 69 7.17 -8.17 -17.55
CA ALA A 69 8.31 -8.43 -18.41
C ALA A 69 9.57 -8.76 -17.59
N ILE A 70 9.79 -8.03 -16.48
CA ILE A 70 10.89 -8.29 -15.55
C ILE A 70 10.75 -9.68 -14.92
N VAL A 71 9.57 -10.02 -14.42
CA VAL A 71 9.31 -11.34 -13.80
C VAL A 71 9.49 -12.46 -14.82
N LYS A 72 9.01 -12.29 -16.05
CA LYS A 72 9.13 -13.27 -17.13
C LYS A 72 10.58 -13.46 -17.58
N GLU A 73 11.37 -12.39 -17.64
CA GLU A 73 12.78 -12.45 -18.10
C GLU A 73 13.72 -13.02 -17.02
N TYR A 74 13.45 -12.74 -15.74
CA TYR A 74 14.39 -13.06 -14.67
C TYR A 74 13.90 -14.15 -13.72
N ASP A 75 12.85 -13.98 -13.03
CA ASP A 75 12.03 -14.88 -12.20
C ASP A 75 11.18 -14.09 -11.18
N SER A 76 10.33 -14.80 -10.44
CA SER A 76 9.49 -14.21 -9.39
C SER A 76 10.29 -13.64 -8.20
N ASN A 77 11.49 -14.17 -7.91
CA ASN A 77 12.31 -13.65 -6.80
C ASN A 77 12.83 -12.24 -7.09
N VAL A 78 13.14 -11.97 -8.37
CA VAL A 78 13.53 -10.63 -8.81
C VAL A 78 12.37 -9.67 -8.71
N GLY A 79 11.17 -10.07 -9.15
CA GLY A 79 9.94 -9.31 -9.00
C GLY A 79 9.63 -9.00 -7.52
N ASN A 80 9.76 -9.98 -6.64
CA ASN A 80 9.53 -9.82 -5.21
C ASN A 80 10.51 -8.82 -4.56
N LYS A 81 11.80 -8.88 -4.93
CA LYS A 81 12.80 -7.90 -4.46
C LYS A 81 12.48 -6.49 -4.94
N LEU A 82 11.99 -6.36 -6.18
CA LEU A 82 11.57 -5.10 -6.73
C LEU A 82 10.38 -4.52 -5.97
N LEU A 83 9.34 -5.33 -5.73
CA LEU A 83 8.17 -4.93 -4.94
C LEU A 83 8.55 -4.49 -3.53
N LYS A 84 9.45 -5.23 -2.88
CA LYS A 84 9.96 -4.87 -1.55
C LYS A 84 10.71 -3.54 -1.58
N LEU A 85 11.59 -3.33 -2.54
CA LEU A 85 12.31 -2.06 -2.69
C LEU A 85 11.37 -0.88 -2.88
N VAL A 86 10.35 -1.03 -3.74
CA VAL A 86 9.35 0.01 -4.02
C VAL A 86 8.53 0.32 -2.78
N SER A 87 8.04 -0.71 -2.08
CA SER A 87 7.24 -0.52 -0.87
C SER A 87 8.04 0.12 0.27
N ASP A 88 9.28 -0.29 0.48
CA ASP A 88 10.16 0.29 1.50
C ASP A 88 10.42 1.77 1.24
N TYR A 89 10.65 2.13 -0.03
CA TYR A 89 10.81 3.52 -0.41
C TYR A 89 9.54 4.35 -0.13
N MET A 90 8.36 3.86 -0.57
CA MET A 90 7.09 4.55 -0.35
C MET A 90 6.81 4.75 1.16
N ILE A 91 7.00 3.70 1.96
CA ILE A 91 6.82 3.75 3.41
C ILE A 91 7.78 4.78 4.05
N GLY A 92 9.05 4.76 3.64
CA GLY A 92 10.07 5.71 4.12
C GLY A 92 9.68 7.14 3.78
N TYR A 93 9.37 7.40 2.51
CA TYR A 93 8.96 8.72 2.04
C TYR A 93 7.75 9.27 2.83
N MET A 94 6.69 8.47 2.96
CA MET A 94 5.47 8.89 3.66
C MET A 94 5.73 9.21 5.14
N LYS A 95 6.59 8.44 5.80
CA LYS A 95 7.01 8.69 7.19
C LYS A 95 7.83 9.97 7.33
N ASP A 96 8.80 10.19 6.43
CA ASP A 96 9.67 11.36 6.45
C ASP A 96 8.88 12.66 6.22
N GLN A 97 7.82 12.59 5.41
CA GLN A 97 6.91 13.70 5.18
C GLN A 97 5.80 13.83 6.25
N HIS A 98 5.78 12.96 7.27
CA HIS A 98 4.77 12.93 8.34
C HIS A 98 3.32 12.87 7.81
N LEU A 99 3.10 12.18 6.70
CA LEU A 99 1.79 12.06 6.06
C LEU A 99 0.89 11.07 6.80
N ASN A 100 -0.42 11.29 6.73
CA ASN A 100 -1.41 10.32 7.18
C ASN A 100 -1.83 9.45 5.99
N TYR A 101 -1.49 8.17 6.02
CA TYR A 101 -1.61 7.28 4.86
C TYR A 101 -1.83 5.82 5.23
N GLU A 102 -2.30 5.07 4.25
CA GLU A 102 -2.28 3.61 4.25
C GLU A 102 -1.83 3.11 2.86
N ILE A 103 -0.80 2.26 2.80
CA ILE A 103 -0.31 1.66 1.56
C ILE A 103 -0.82 0.22 1.47
N VAL A 104 -1.37 -0.13 0.32
CA VAL A 104 -1.97 -1.43 0.03
C VAL A 104 -1.37 -1.98 -1.25
N ARG A 105 -0.84 -3.19 -1.24
CA ARG A 105 -0.58 -3.93 -2.47
C ARG A 105 -1.88 -4.51 -2.97
N TYR A 106 -2.45 -3.89 -4.01
CA TYR A 106 -3.77 -4.23 -4.51
C TYR A 106 -3.74 -5.29 -5.62
N ALA A 107 -2.73 -5.24 -6.48
CA ALA A 107 -2.47 -6.22 -7.54
C ALA A 107 -0.97 -6.52 -7.63
N GLU A 108 -0.55 -7.36 -8.58
CA GLU A 108 0.83 -7.81 -8.72
C GLU A 108 1.84 -6.66 -8.84
N ASP A 109 1.52 -5.66 -9.67
CA ASP A 109 2.36 -4.51 -10.01
C ASP A 109 1.79 -3.18 -9.52
N ASN A 110 0.67 -3.21 -8.77
CA ASN A 110 -0.09 -2.01 -8.40
C ASN A 110 -0.21 -1.85 -6.89
N PHE A 111 0.15 -0.66 -6.42
CA PHE A 111 -0.07 -0.19 -5.07
C PHE A 111 -1.15 0.88 -5.06
N LEU A 112 -2.05 0.80 -4.10
CA LEU A 112 -2.99 1.85 -3.75
C LEU A 112 -2.52 2.55 -2.48
N ILE A 113 -2.55 3.88 -2.46
CA ILE A 113 -2.24 4.68 -1.28
C ILE A 113 -3.48 5.51 -0.94
N PHE A 114 -4.02 5.27 0.24
CA PHE A 114 -5.05 6.13 0.84
C PHE A 114 -4.36 7.27 1.56
N MET A 115 -4.68 8.52 1.23
CA MET A 115 -4.10 9.72 1.83
C MET A 115 -5.18 10.60 2.44
N TYR A 116 -4.88 11.18 3.61
CA TYR A 116 -5.83 11.94 4.41
C TYR A 116 -5.25 13.25 4.89
N GLY A 117 -6.14 14.24 5.10
CA GLY A 117 -5.77 15.52 5.69
C GLY A 117 -5.01 16.48 4.77
N LEU A 118 -5.02 16.21 3.47
CA LEU A 118 -4.42 17.03 2.41
C LEU A 118 -5.51 17.50 1.44
N ASN A 119 -5.25 18.56 0.70
CA ASN A 119 -6.03 18.92 -0.48
C ASN A 119 -5.44 18.25 -1.75
N GLU A 120 -6.12 18.37 -2.90
CA GLU A 120 -5.74 17.71 -4.14
C GLU A 120 -4.35 18.13 -4.64
N GLU A 121 -4.05 19.42 -4.62
CA GLU A 121 -2.76 19.98 -5.05
C GLU A 121 -1.60 19.44 -4.19
N GLU A 122 -1.80 19.40 -2.87
CA GLU A 122 -0.83 18.82 -1.93
C GLU A 122 -0.60 17.33 -2.19
N VAL A 123 -1.65 16.55 -2.45
CA VAL A 123 -1.52 15.12 -2.77
C VAL A 123 -0.76 14.93 -4.07
N GLU A 124 -1.10 15.68 -5.12
CA GLU A 124 -0.41 15.61 -6.41
C GLU A 124 1.07 15.97 -6.27
N GLU A 125 1.40 17.02 -5.51
CA GLU A 125 2.79 17.38 -5.22
C GLU A 125 3.55 16.25 -4.51
N GLN A 126 2.97 15.65 -3.48
CA GLN A 126 3.58 14.53 -2.76
C GLN A 126 3.81 13.33 -3.68
N VAL A 127 2.86 12.99 -4.53
CA VAL A 127 2.97 11.89 -5.49
C VAL A 127 4.09 12.16 -6.51
N VAL A 128 4.14 13.35 -7.08
CA VAL A 128 5.20 13.75 -8.03
C VAL A 128 6.57 13.70 -7.38
N ASN A 129 6.73 14.20 -6.17
CA ASN A 129 8.00 14.19 -5.44
C ASN A 129 8.43 12.75 -5.09
N MET A 130 7.51 11.91 -4.66
CA MET A 130 7.76 10.50 -4.39
C MET A 130 8.19 9.76 -5.66
N GLN A 131 7.51 9.96 -6.79
CA GLN A 131 7.89 9.35 -8.08
C GLN A 131 9.27 9.80 -8.56
N LYS A 132 9.59 11.09 -8.47
CA LYS A 132 10.93 11.62 -8.81
C LYS A 132 12.01 10.94 -7.99
N GLY A 133 11.76 10.76 -6.70
CA GLY A 133 12.70 10.07 -5.82
C GLY A 133 12.85 8.60 -6.20
N MET A 134 11.75 7.86 -6.41
CA MET A 134 11.80 6.46 -6.85
C MET A 134 12.52 6.28 -8.19
N SER A 135 12.35 7.18 -9.15
CA SER A 135 13.00 7.12 -10.47
C SER A 135 14.53 7.27 -10.42
N ASN A 136 15.06 7.79 -9.29
CA ASN A 136 16.50 7.85 -9.06
C ASN A 136 17.09 6.52 -8.57
N TYR A 137 16.23 5.59 -8.11
CA TYR A 137 16.69 4.27 -7.71
C TYR A 137 16.91 3.39 -8.92
N THR A 138 18.06 2.73 -8.92
CA THR A 138 18.37 1.69 -9.90
C THR A 138 18.32 0.34 -9.21
N PHE A 139 17.57 -0.58 -9.78
CA PHE A 139 17.58 -1.97 -9.36
C PHE A 139 18.68 -2.72 -10.11
N LYS A 140 19.62 -3.33 -9.37
CA LYS A 140 20.70 -4.12 -9.97
C LYS A 140 20.43 -5.61 -9.76
N HIS A 141 20.41 -6.34 -10.84
CA HIS A 141 20.38 -7.80 -10.80
C HIS A 141 21.41 -8.39 -11.75
N ARG A 142 22.32 -9.24 -11.22
CA ARG A 142 23.50 -9.74 -11.96
C ARG A 142 24.28 -8.58 -12.59
N ASN A 143 24.47 -8.58 -13.91
CA ASN A 143 25.21 -7.55 -14.64
C ASN A 143 24.30 -6.48 -15.29
N LYS A 144 23.02 -6.48 -14.99
CA LYS A 144 22.04 -5.52 -15.54
C LYS A 144 21.57 -4.52 -14.49
N VAL A 145 21.34 -3.31 -14.96
CA VAL A 145 20.80 -2.20 -14.16
C VAL A 145 19.48 -1.79 -14.78
N PHE A 146 18.43 -1.81 -13.98
CA PHE A 146 17.07 -1.43 -14.39
C PHE A 146 16.76 -0.04 -13.80
N ARG A 147 16.24 0.85 -14.65
CA ARG A 147 15.54 2.03 -14.19
C ARG A 147 14.07 1.67 -13.98
N LEU A 148 13.55 2.06 -12.83
CA LEU A 148 12.15 1.85 -12.53
C LEU A 148 11.33 3.01 -13.09
N ILE A 149 10.31 2.67 -13.87
CA ILE A 149 9.33 3.62 -14.38
C ILE A 149 8.01 3.33 -13.66
N PHE A 150 7.40 4.40 -13.16
CA PHE A 150 6.13 4.33 -12.44
C PHE A 150 5.10 5.19 -13.13
N TYR A 151 3.89 4.69 -13.20
CA TYR A 151 2.72 5.46 -13.57
C TYR A 151 1.87 5.69 -12.33
N SER A 152 1.34 6.89 -12.16
CA SER A 152 0.44 7.20 -11.07
C SER A 152 -0.77 7.96 -11.54
N ALA A 153 -1.84 7.84 -10.77
CA ALA A 153 -3.02 8.68 -10.86
C ALA A 153 -3.55 8.96 -9.46
N VAL A 154 -4.20 10.10 -9.31
CA VAL A 154 -4.82 10.57 -8.07
C VAL A 154 -6.30 10.79 -8.32
N MET A 155 -7.15 10.33 -7.39
CA MET A 155 -8.59 10.58 -7.37
C MET A 155 -9.02 10.90 -5.95
N GLN A 156 -9.86 11.92 -5.80
CA GLN A 156 -10.62 12.10 -4.57
C GLN A 156 -11.73 11.06 -4.53
N TYR A 157 -11.99 10.50 -3.38
CA TYR A 157 -13.15 9.64 -3.13
C TYR A 157 -13.95 10.17 -1.94
N ILE A 158 -15.25 9.95 -1.99
CA ILE A 158 -16.18 10.35 -0.95
C ILE A 158 -16.95 9.16 -0.38
N LYS A 159 -17.50 9.34 0.81
CA LYS A 159 -18.34 8.31 1.44
C LYS A 159 -19.50 7.91 0.54
N ASN A 160 -19.78 6.61 0.49
CA ASN A 160 -20.80 5.95 -0.33
C ASN A 160 -20.52 5.97 -1.86
N GLU A 161 -19.37 6.47 -2.30
CA GLU A 161 -18.94 6.32 -3.68
C GLU A 161 -18.49 4.89 -3.98
N SER A 162 -18.74 4.40 -5.19
CA SER A 162 -18.34 3.04 -5.60
C SER A 162 -16.84 2.93 -5.75
N PHE A 163 -16.25 1.95 -5.05
CA PHE A 163 -14.82 1.67 -5.15
C PHE A 163 -14.39 1.27 -6.55
N SER A 164 -15.20 0.43 -7.24
CA SER A 164 -14.89 0.04 -8.62
C SER A 164 -14.89 1.24 -9.57
N SER A 165 -15.84 2.16 -9.42
CA SER A 165 -15.88 3.37 -10.24
C SER A 165 -14.64 4.25 -10.07
N VAL A 166 -14.13 4.41 -8.85
CA VAL A 166 -12.90 5.17 -8.59
C VAL A 166 -11.67 4.45 -9.15
N LEU A 167 -11.61 3.12 -9.06
CA LEU A 167 -10.53 2.34 -9.67
C LEU A 167 -10.52 2.46 -11.20
N ASP A 168 -11.67 2.36 -11.84
CA ASP A 168 -11.79 2.49 -13.30
C ASP A 168 -11.28 3.87 -13.77
N GLN A 169 -11.64 4.94 -13.04
CA GLN A 169 -11.16 6.30 -13.33
C GLN A 169 -9.64 6.44 -13.10
N LEU A 170 -9.08 5.81 -12.05
CA LEU A 170 -7.64 5.78 -11.84
C LEU A 170 -6.90 5.05 -12.96
N ASP A 171 -7.42 3.91 -13.41
CA ASP A 171 -6.84 3.13 -14.50
C ASP A 171 -6.90 3.90 -15.83
N GLU A 172 -8.00 4.62 -16.12
CA GLU A 172 -8.12 5.51 -17.28
C GLU A 172 -7.09 6.64 -17.22
N LYS A 173 -6.95 7.33 -16.09
CA LYS A 173 -5.92 8.37 -15.91
C LYS A 173 -4.50 7.82 -16.10
N ILE A 174 -4.19 6.63 -15.57
CA ILE A 174 -2.89 5.97 -15.78
C ILE A 174 -2.65 5.66 -17.26
N PHE A 175 -3.69 5.20 -17.97
CA PHE A 175 -3.58 4.91 -19.40
C PHE A 175 -3.26 6.16 -20.21
N LEU A 176 -3.93 7.28 -19.92
CA LEU A 176 -3.67 8.57 -20.57
C LEU A 176 -2.26 9.11 -20.28
N ASN A 177 -1.72 8.84 -19.09
CA ASN A 177 -0.37 9.27 -18.72
C ASN A 177 0.75 8.42 -19.36
N LYS A 178 0.42 7.29 -20.01
CA LYS A 178 1.36 6.44 -20.74
C LYS A 178 1.61 6.88 -22.18
N THR A 179 0.71 7.69 -22.73
CA THR A 179 0.76 8.20 -24.11
C THR A 179 1.42 9.57 -24.17
#